data_48ff03a6e91f1d5c63b59bc062f93a66
#
_entry.id   48ff03a6e91f1d5c63b59bc062f93a66
#
_cell.length_a   1.000
_cell.length_b   1.000
_cell.length_c   1.000
_cell.angle_alpha   90.00
_cell.angle_beta   90.00
_cell.angle_gamma   90.00
#
_symmetry.space_group_name_H-M   'P 1'
#
loop_
_entity.id
_entity.type
_entity.pdbx_description
1 polymer ?
#
loop_
_entity_poly.entity_id
_entity_poly.type
_entity_poly.pdbx_seq_one_letter_code
_entity_poly.pdbx_strand_id
1 'polypeptide(L)'
;MDHLHSSTETTTALPELQWLEAPLMTTQEDVLFPLAWEELACRQVGKGAAPILHVWRHPAALVIGHRDRRLPNAPQAMERVRSSGTSVCVRPSGGAAVMLDRGVLNLSLILPNPQRAISLHEDFRLMAGLIADALAPWSAEAQTGEIIGSFCPGDYDVSVRGRKFCGIAQRRQAKAYIITAFVMIEGHGAERAQAVQQFYREAAGDTPAGVQQPDYPRVNPATMGSLAELAGVPSVEAYTASLRRVVESRAAILPADGSLVQLEGLAEQMAALRERYDLQV
;
A
#
# COMPACT_ATOMS: atom_id res chain seq x y z
N MET A 1 4.35 -10.23 -19.98
CA MET A 1 4.03 -11.12 -18.85
C MET A 1 5.29 -11.90 -18.54
N ASP A 2 6.07 -11.38 -17.62
CA ASP A 2 7.24 -12.10 -17.15
C ASP A 2 6.81 -13.06 -16.05
N HIS A 3 6.88 -14.35 -16.34
CA HIS A 3 6.71 -15.40 -15.37
C HIS A 3 7.88 -15.34 -14.39
N LEU A 4 7.62 -15.14 -13.11
CA LEU A 4 8.58 -15.40 -12.05
C LEU A 4 8.82 -16.93 -12.01
N HIS A 5 9.47 -17.46 -13.05
CA HIS A 5 9.93 -18.83 -13.05
C HIS A 5 11.23 -18.90 -12.25
N SER A 6 11.31 -19.87 -11.41
CA SER A 6 12.45 -20.47 -10.73
C SER A 6 13.68 -20.63 -11.65
N SER A 7 14.29 -19.53 -12.04
CA SER A 7 15.70 -19.46 -12.29
C SER A 7 16.34 -19.04 -10.96
N THR A 8 17.46 -19.58 -10.63
CA THR A 8 18.34 -19.22 -9.50
C THR A 8 18.65 -17.72 -9.54
N GLU A 9 17.61 -16.88 -9.39
CA GLU A 9 17.76 -15.46 -9.17
C GLU A 9 18.37 -15.30 -7.78
N THR A 10 19.52 -14.70 -7.76
CA THR A 10 20.25 -14.30 -6.56
C THR A 10 19.26 -13.58 -5.66
N THR A 11 18.81 -14.27 -4.60
CA THR A 11 17.87 -13.71 -3.62
C THR A 11 18.49 -12.41 -3.11
N THR A 12 17.90 -11.27 -3.46
CA THR A 12 18.43 -9.96 -3.08
C THR A 12 18.44 -9.88 -1.57
N ALA A 13 19.63 -9.84 -0.98
CA ALA A 13 19.81 -9.72 0.46
C ALA A 13 19.26 -8.38 0.92
N LEU A 14 18.48 -8.39 1.98
CA LEU A 14 18.04 -7.18 2.66
C LEU A 14 19.12 -6.75 3.67
N PRO A 15 19.22 -5.45 3.99
CA PRO A 15 20.01 -5.01 5.14
C PRO A 15 19.37 -5.54 6.43
N GLU A 16 20.13 -5.57 7.52
CA GLU A 16 19.53 -5.74 8.84
C GLU A 16 18.44 -4.69 9.05
N LEU A 17 17.28 -5.11 9.55
CA LEU A 17 16.12 -4.23 9.67
C LEU A 17 15.30 -4.51 10.93
N GLN A 18 14.50 -3.53 11.33
CA GLN A 18 13.50 -3.68 12.38
C GLN A 18 12.17 -4.11 11.75
N TRP A 19 11.55 -5.16 12.31
CA TRP A 19 10.18 -5.53 12.03
C TRP A 19 9.25 -4.85 13.03
N LEU A 20 8.47 -3.89 12.58
CA LEU A 20 7.50 -3.17 13.40
C LEU A 20 6.08 -3.53 12.94
N GLU A 21 5.40 -4.34 13.74
CA GLU A 21 4.01 -4.73 13.50
C GLU A 21 3.10 -3.93 14.44
N ALA A 22 2.30 -3.04 13.86
CA ALA A 22 1.34 -2.27 14.63
C ALA A 22 0.07 -3.12 14.94
N PRO A 23 -0.55 -2.92 16.11
CA PRO A 23 -1.87 -3.48 16.37
C PRO A 23 -2.88 -3.07 15.29
N LEU A 24 -3.94 -3.88 15.10
CA LEU A 24 -5.05 -3.47 14.25
C LEU A 24 -5.62 -2.14 14.79
N MET A 25 -5.64 -1.12 13.95
CA MET A 25 -6.21 0.18 14.29
C MET A 25 -7.72 0.07 14.56
N THR A 26 -8.27 1.06 15.22
CA THR A 26 -9.72 1.22 15.42
C THR A 26 -10.33 2.08 14.32
N THR A 27 -11.66 2.06 14.18
CA THR A 27 -12.37 2.91 13.21
C THR A 27 -12.32 4.40 13.55
N GLN A 28 -11.95 4.76 14.78
CA GLN A 28 -11.81 6.15 15.24
C GLN A 28 -10.41 6.72 14.98
N GLU A 29 -9.43 5.86 14.72
CA GLU A 29 -8.09 6.30 14.40
C GLU A 29 -8.00 6.75 12.95
N ASP A 30 -7.22 7.79 12.74
CA ASP A 30 -7.01 8.39 11.43
C ASP A 30 -6.05 7.56 10.59
N VAL A 31 -6.49 7.10 9.43
CA VAL A 31 -5.65 6.35 8.49
C VAL A 31 -4.42 7.15 7.99
N LEU A 32 -4.40 8.45 8.17
CA LEU A 32 -3.23 9.27 7.89
C LEU A 32 -2.09 9.03 8.89
N PHE A 33 -2.40 8.55 10.12
CA PHE A 33 -1.41 8.32 11.17
C PHE A 33 -0.24 7.42 10.73
N PRO A 34 -0.44 6.18 10.24
CA PRO A 34 0.68 5.33 9.80
C PRO A 34 1.47 5.96 8.66
N LEU A 35 0.82 6.67 7.74
CA LEU A 35 1.49 7.32 6.61
C LEU A 35 2.36 8.51 7.07
N ALA A 36 1.89 9.28 8.03
CA ALA A 36 2.66 10.38 8.63
C ALA A 36 3.84 9.85 9.45
N TRP A 37 3.62 8.78 10.20
CA TRP A 37 4.67 8.10 10.96
C TRP A 37 5.77 7.58 10.02
N GLU A 38 5.42 6.94 8.91
CA GLU A 38 6.36 6.44 7.90
C GLU A 38 7.20 7.56 7.26
N GLU A 39 6.62 8.74 7.03
CA GLU A 39 7.36 9.92 6.55
C GLU A 39 8.43 10.36 7.57
N LEU A 40 8.11 10.35 8.87
CA LEU A 40 9.07 10.69 9.93
C LEU A 40 10.13 9.60 10.10
N ALA A 41 9.72 8.33 10.15
CA ALA A 41 10.63 7.18 10.21
C ALA A 41 11.61 7.17 9.04
N CYS A 42 11.14 7.46 7.83
CA CYS A 42 11.98 7.58 6.64
C CYS A 42 13.05 8.67 6.80
N ARG A 43 12.73 9.80 7.44
CA ARG A 43 13.74 10.83 7.75
C ARG A 43 14.79 10.34 8.75
N GLN A 44 14.39 9.53 9.74
CA GLN A 44 15.33 8.96 10.72
C GLN A 44 16.24 7.92 10.06
N VAL A 45 15.71 7.03 9.22
CA VAL A 45 16.51 6.09 8.41
C VAL A 45 17.49 6.84 7.51
N GLY A 46 17.07 7.95 6.90
CA GLY A 46 17.95 8.83 6.12
C GLY A 46 19.04 9.53 6.94
N LYS A 47 18.93 9.58 8.27
CA LYS A 47 19.94 10.11 9.21
C LYS A 47 20.81 9.01 9.83
N GLY A 48 20.59 7.74 9.49
CA GLY A 48 21.38 6.61 9.96
C GLY A 48 20.67 5.67 10.93
N ALA A 49 19.37 5.85 11.20
CA ALA A 49 18.60 4.83 11.91
C ALA A 49 18.51 3.55 11.07
N ALA A 50 18.31 2.41 11.73
CA ALA A 50 18.18 1.12 11.04
C ALA A 50 17.00 1.12 10.07
N PRO A 51 17.10 0.39 8.95
CA PRO A 51 15.97 0.10 8.06
C PRO A 51 14.78 -0.49 8.79
N ILE A 52 13.58 -0.28 8.26
CA ILE A 52 12.33 -0.70 8.92
C ILE A 52 11.44 -1.41 7.91
N LEU A 53 10.84 -2.53 8.30
CA LEU A 53 9.62 -3.05 7.68
C LEU A 53 8.46 -2.79 8.63
N HIS A 54 7.61 -1.84 8.29
CA HIS A 54 6.39 -1.49 9.03
C HIS A 54 5.21 -2.25 8.46
N VAL A 55 4.45 -2.90 9.34
CA VAL A 55 3.29 -3.73 9.04
C VAL A 55 2.09 -3.19 9.81
N TRP A 56 1.01 -2.84 9.11
CA TRP A 56 -0.15 -2.25 9.76
C TRP A 56 -1.46 -2.55 9.02
N ARG A 57 -2.58 -2.41 9.73
CA ARG A 57 -3.94 -2.63 9.21
C ARG A 57 -4.89 -1.56 9.73
N HIS A 58 -5.88 -1.20 8.91
CA HIS A 58 -6.97 -0.30 9.30
C HIS A 58 -8.32 -0.97 9.01
N PRO A 59 -9.31 -0.90 9.95
CA PRO A 59 -10.57 -1.64 9.82
C PRO A 59 -11.51 -1.10 8.76
N ALA A 60 -11.44 0.18 8.40
CA ALA A 60 -12.26 0.81 7.37
C ALA A 60 -11.65 2.13 6.92
N ALA A 61 -10.95 2.15 5.77
CA ALA A 61 -10.38 3.37 5.23
C ALA A 61 -10.36 3.40 3.70
N LEU A 62 -10.46 4.60 3.13
CA LEU A 62 -10.21 4.89 1.73
C LEU A 62 -8.98 5.79 1.63
N VAL A 63 -7.91 5.28 1.05
CA VAL A 63 -6.68 6.03 0.78
C VAL A 63 -6.65 6.41 -0.69
N ILE A 64 -6.71 7.71 -1.01
CA ILE A 64 -6.76 8.20 -2.39
C ILE A 64 -5.43 8.79 -2.83
N GLY A 65 -5.23 8.88 -4.13
CA GLY A 65 -4.04 9.48 -4.75
C GLY A 65 -4.20 10.97 -5.07
N HIS A 66 -3.08 11.59 -5.46
CA HIS A 66 -3.07 13.01 -5.83
C HIS A 66 -3.91 13.35 -7.05
N ARG A 67 -4.10 12.42 -7.99
CA ARG A 67 -4.96 12.63 -9.16
C ARG A 67 -6.42 12.54 -8.77
N ASP A 68 -6.76 11.58 -7.92
CA ASP A 68 -8.13 11.32 -7.49
C ASP A 68 -8.75 12.53 -6.79
N ARG A 69 -7.98 13.23 -5.93
CA ARG A 69 -8.45 14.45 -5.25
C ARG A 69 -8.79 15.60 -6.18
N ARG A 70 -8.31 15.56 -7.43
CA ARG A 70 -8.56 16.61 -8.44
C ARG A 70 -9.83 16.36 -9.25
N LEU A 71 -10.52 15.25 -9.02
CA LEU A 71 -11.79 14.99 -9.67
C LEU A 71 -12.82 16.04 -9.24
N PRO A 72 -13.76 16.42 -10.12
CA PRO A 72 -14.64 17.58 -9.91
C PRO A 72 -15.39 17.60 -8.59
N ASN A 73 -15.88 16.42 -8.13
CA ASN A 73 -16.65 16.26 -6.91
C ASN A 73 -15.88 15.45 -5.84
N ALA A 74 -14.54 15.40 -5.92
CA ALA A 74 -13.74 14.63 -4.96
C ALA A 74 -13.99 15.02 -3.50
N PRO A 75 -14.11 16.32 -3.11
CA PRO A 75 -14.40 16.71 -1.73
C PRO A 75 -15.72 16.12 -1.22
N GLN A 76 -16.78 16.21 -2.02
CA GLN A 76 -18.11 15.69 -1.67
C GLN A 76 -18.11 14.16 -1.58
N ALA A 77 -17.41 13.48 -2.49
CA ALA A 77 -17.27 12.02 -2.45
C ALA A 77 -16.49 11.57 -1.22
N MET A 78 -15.37 12.25 -0.86
CA MET A 78 -14.61 11.98 0.36
C MET A 78 -15.46 12.18 1.61
N GLU A 79 -16.26 13.26 1.67
CA GLU A 79 -17.12 13.55 2.82
C GLU A 79 -18.21 12.49 2.98
N ARG A 80 -18.79 12.02 1.88
CA ARG A 80 -19.78 10.93 1.91
C ARG A 80 -19.18 9.64 2.45
N VAL A 81 -17.94 9.31 2.05
CA VAL A 81 -17.21 8.14 2.58
C VAL A 81 -16.94 8.33 4.08
N ARG A 82 -16.52 9.52 4.53
CA ARG A 82 -16.34 9.81 5.97
C ARG A 82 -17.63 9.66 6.76
N SER A 83 -18.75 10.16 6.23
CA SER A 83 -20.06 10.08 6.86
C SER A 83 -20.57 8.64 7.03
N SER A 84 -20.02 7.67 6.25
CA SER A 84 -20.28 6.24 6.44
C SER A 84 -19.43 5.58 7.53
N GLY A 85 -18.59 6.34 8.25
CA GLY A 85 -17.69 5.82 9.28
C GLY A 85 -16.36 5.29 8.75
N THR A 86 -16.04 5.59 7.48
CA THR A 86 -14.78 5.18 6.84
C THR A 86 -13.75 6.33 6.91
N SER A 87 -12.57 6.06 7.43
CA SER A 87 -11.48 7.05 7.45
C SER A 87 -11.00 7.35 6.03
N VAL A 88 -10.70 8.62 5.72
CA VAL A 88 -10.26 9.02 4.37
C VAL A 88 -9.06 9.93 4.43
N CYS A 89 -8.02 9.61 3.65
CA CYS A 89 -6.88 10.50 3.47
C CYS A 89 -6.35 10.50 2.03
N VAL A 90 -5.56 11.52 1.70
CA VAL A 90 -4.75 11.57 0.49
C VAL A 90 -3.33 11.10 0.85
N ARG A 91 -2.84 10.06 0.16
CA ARG A 91 -1.49 9.54 0.42
C ARG A 91 -0.39 10.47 -0.09
N PRO A 92 0.79 10.52 0.59
CA PRO A 92 1.94 11.27 0.12
C PRO A 92 2.73 10.55 -1.00
N SER A 93 2.47 9.26 -1.22
CA SER A 93 3.10 8.43 -2.26
C SER A 93 2.33 8.49 -3.60
N GLY A 94 2.89 7.87 -4.64
CA GLY A 94 2.17 7.60 -5.88
C GLY A 94 1.03 6.61 -5.71
N GLY A 95 0.24 6.42 -6.77
CA GLY A 95 -0.89 5.51 -6.81
C GLY A 95 -2.24 6.22 -6.80
N ALA A 96 -3.30 5.44 -6.85
CA ALA A 96 -4.69 5.85 -6.92
C ALA A 96 -5.50 5.29 -5.73
N ALA A 97 -6.83 5.40 -5.75
CA ALA A 97 -7.67 4.99 -4.62
C ALA A 97 -7.51 3.51 -4.27
N VAL A 98 -7.44 3.23 -2.97
CA VAL A 98 -7.39 1.88 -2.38
C VAL A 98 -8.34 1.81 -1.20
N MET A 99 -9.21 0.80 -1.18
CA MET A 99 -10.07 0.49 -0.04
C MET A 99 -9.36 -0.45 0.92
N LEU A 100 -9.27 -0.05 2.19
CA LEU A 100 -8.70 -0.82 3.28
C LEU A 100 -9.78 -1.31 4.22
N ASP A 101 -9.65 -2.55 4.68
CA ASP A 101 -10.42 -3.14 5.75
C ASP A 101 -9.54 -4.09 6.58
N ARG A 102 -10.14 -4.81 7.54
CA ARG A 102 -9.40 -5.74 8.43
C ARG A 102 -8.61 -6.82 7.70
N GLY A 103 -9.04 -7.19 6.48
CA GLY A 103 -8.41 -8.22 5.65
C GLY A 103 -7.32 -7.69 4.73
N VAL A 104 -6.99 -6.40 4.79
CA VAL A 104 -5.92 -5.78 3.99
C VAL A 104 -4.72 -5.48 4.87
N LEU A 105 -3.58 -6.08 4.53
CA LEU A 105 -2.29 -5.83 5.18
C LEU A 105 -1.56 -4.73 4.41
N ASN A 106 -1.08 -3.71 5.11
CA ASN A 106 -0.19 -2.71 4.53
C ASN A 106 1.24 -2.98 4.99
N LEU A 107 2.16 -2.88 4.05
CA LEU A 107 3.59 -3.09 4.23
C LEU A 107 4.34 -1.85 3.77
N SER A 108 5.32 -1.41 4.54
CA SER A 108 6.19 -0.29 4.17
C SER A 108 7.63 -0.61 4.53
N LEU A 109 8.43 -0.90 3.50
CA LEU A 109 9.87 -1.13 3.63
C LEU A 109 10.58 0.21 3.47
N ILE A 110 11.20 0.67 4.56
CA ILE A 110 11.90 1.96 4.66
C ILE A 110 13.40 1.70 4.62
N LEU A 111 14.06 2.16 3.56
CA LEU A 111 15.46 1.89 3.28
C LEU A 111 16.27 3.18 3.14
N PRO A 112 17.57 3.19 3.55
CA PRO A 112 18.46 4.31 3.33
C PRO A 112 18.84 4.44 1.85
N ASN A 113 19.07 5.67 1.40
CA ASN A 113 19.54 5.97 0.05
C ASN A 113 20.58 7.10 0.10
N PRO A 114 21.76 6.87 0.69
CA PRO A 114 22.75 7.91 0.90
C PRO A 114 23.31 8.48 -0.42
N GLN A 115 23.42 7.63 -1.46
CA GLN A 115 23.88 8.03 -2.79
C GLN A 115 22.79 8.65 -3.67
N ARG A 116 21.53 8.70 -3.19
CA ARG A 116 20.36 9.14 -3.96
C ARG A 116 20.18 8.39 -5.29
N ALA A 117 20.61 7.12 -5.30
CA ALA A 117 20.42 6.25 -6.46
C ALA A 117 18.90 6.05 -6.73
N ILE A 118 18.57 5.88 -8.01
CA ILE A 118 17.20 5.64 -8.45
C ILE A 118 17.16 4.30 -9.16
N SER A 119 16.65 3.28 -8.46
CA SER A 119 16.47 1.93 -8.97
C SER A 119 15.01 1.49 -8.80
N LEU A 120 14.10 2.27 -9.38
CA LEU A 120 12.65 2.07 -9.19
C LEU A 120 12.22 0.63 -9.47
N HIS A 121 12.69 0.05 -10.57
CA HIS A 121 12.33 -1.31 -10.96
C HIS A 121 12.86 -2.36 -9.99
N GLU A 122 14.09 -2.20 -9.48
CA GLU A 122 14.68 -3.10 -8.50
C GLU A 122 13.93 -3.04 -7.16
N ASP A 123 13.60 -1.83 -6.71
CA ASP A 123 12.84 -1.60 -5.48
C ASP A 123 11.45 -2.27 -5.55
N PHE A 124 10.75 -2.12 -6.67
CA PHE A 124 9.45 -2.77 -6.88
C PHE A 124 9.57 -4.29 -6.96
N ARG A 125 10.58 -4.83 -7.68
CA ARG A 125 10.84 -6.28 -7.74
C ARG A 125 11.15 -6.86 -6.37
N LEU A 126 11.93 -6.14 -5.55
CA LEU A 126 12.23 -6.56 -4.18
C LEU A 126 10.95 -6.76 -3.36
N MET A 127 10.05 -5.77 -3.34
CA MET A 127 8.79 -5.87 -2.60
C MET A 127 7.88 -6.96 -3.19
N ALA A 128 7.74 -7.02 -4.51
CA ALA A 128 6.95 -8.04 -5.19
C ALA A 128 7.47 -9.45 -4.90
N GLY A 129 8.79 -9.64 -4.89
CA GLY A 129 9.43 -10.91 -4.53
C GLY A 129 9.17 -11.34 -3.09
N LEU A 130 9.24 -10.42 -2.11
CA LEU A 130 8.91 -10.72 -0.71
C LEU A 130 7.45 -11.20 -0.58
N ILE A 131 6.53 -10.51 -1.28
CA ILE A 131 5.10 -10.81 -1.27
C ILE A 131 4.82 -12.15 -1.95
N ALA A 132 5.45 -12.42 -3.09
CA ALA A 132 5.30 -13.67 -3.83
C ALA A 132 5.85 -14.88 -3.04
N ASP A 133 7.04 -14.75 -2.47
CA ASP A 133 7.67 -15.83 -1.70
C ASP A 133 6.89 -16.16 -0.42
N ALA A 134 6.22 -15.17 0.15
CA ALA A 134 5.34 -15.39 1.29
C ALA A 134 4.14 -16.29 0.97
N LEU A 135 3.82 -16.53 -0.31
CA LEU A 135 2.76 -17.45 -0.77
C LEU A 135 3.20 -18.92 -0.88
N ALA A 136 4.49 -19.20 -0.75
CA ALA A 136 5.02 -20.57 -0.90
C ALA A 136 4.26 -21.65 -0.11
N PRO A 137 3.80 -21.43 1.17
CA PRO A 137 3.05 -22.42 1.91
C PRO A 137 1.72 -22.84 1.26
N TRP A 138 1.16 -22.00 0.39
CA TRP A 138 -0.12 -22.26 -0.30
C TRP A 138 0.05 -22.66 -1.76
N SER A 139 1.30 -22.89 -2.19
CA SER A 139 1.65 -23.30 -3.57
C SER A 139 1.00 -22.44 -4.65
N ALA A 140 0.83 -21.15 -4.37
CA ALA A 140 0.23 -20.20 -5.31
C ALA A 140 1.31 -19.48 -6.10
N GLU A 141 1.16 -19.48 -7.42
CA GLU A 141 2.04 -18.75 -8.32
C GLU A 141 1.58 -17.30 -8.44
N ALA A 142 2.40 -16.38 -7.94
CA ALA A 142 2.20 -14.95 -8.14
C ALA A 142 2.85 -14.48 -9.43
N GLN A 143 2.20 -13.55 -10.10
CA GLN A 143 2.69 -12.89 -11.30
C GLN A 143 2.73 -11.38 -11.07
N THR A 144 3.74 -10.71 -11.63
CA THR A 144 3.86 -9.25 -11.61
C THR A 144 3.48 -8.68 -12.98
N GLY A 145 2.80 -7.54 -12.97
CA GLY A 145 2.40 -6.82 -14.18
C GLY A 145 1.08 -6.11 -13.98
N GLU A 146 0.84 -5.06 -14.74
CA GLU A 146 -0.39 -4.29 -14.68
C GLU A 146 -1.62 -5.17 -14.95
N ILE A 147 -2.62 -5.09 -14.08
CA ILE A 147 -3.93 -5.71 -14.27
C ILE A 147 -4.93 -4.64 -14.71
N ILE A 148 -5.22 -4.60 -16.00
CA ILE A 148 -6.16 -3.64 -16.59
C ILE A 148 -7.53 -3.78 -15.93
N GLY A 149 -8.10 -2.64 -15.52
CA GLY A 149 -9.37 -2.59 -14.82
C GLY A 149 -9.27 -2.82 -13.31
N SER A 150 -8.07 -3.01 -12.76
CA SER A 150 -7.89 -3.03 -11.31
C SER A 150 -7.95 -1.60 -10.72
N PHE A 151 -8.21 -1.47 -9.42
CA PHE A 151 -7.99 -0.20 -8.77
C PHE A 151 -6.49 0.00 -8.46
N CYS A 152 -6.05 1.27 -8.41
CA CYS A 152 -4.65 1.63 -8.22
C CYS A 152 -3.70 0.85 -9.13
N PRO A 153 -3.89 0.87 -10.48
CA PRO A 153 -3.10 0.08 -11.41
C PRO A 153 -1.62 0.51 -11.39
N GLY A 154 -0.72 -0.43 -11.62
CA GLY A 154 0.72 -0.19 -11.69
C GLY A 154 1.46 -1.37 -12.32
N ASP A 155 2.64 -1.09 -12.92
CA ASP A 155 3.47 -2.06 -13.66
C ASP A 155 3.93 -3.25 -12.79
N TYR A 156 3.90 -3.08 -11.47
CA TYR A 156 4.30 -4.09 -10.48
C TYR A 156 3.13 -4.56 -9.61
N ASP A 157 1.92 -4.52 -10.14
CA ASP A 157 0.80 -5.20 -9.48
C ASP A 157 1.10 -6.68 -9.32
N VAL A 158 0.71 -7.26 -8.18
CA VAL A 158 0.88 -8.69 -7.95
C VAL A 158 -0.47 -9.37 -8.03
N SER A 159 -0.53 -10.44 -8.81
CA SER A 159 -1.76 -11.16 -9.13
C SER A 159 -1.58 -12.67 -9.04
N VAL A 160 -2.69 -13.38 -8.84
CA VAL A 160 -2.81 -14.82 -8.99
C VAL A 160 -3.94 -15.08 -9.98
N ARG A 161 -3.70 -15.90 -11.00
CA ARG A 161 -4.67 -16.23 -12.06
C ARG A 161 -5.30 -15.01 -12.72
N GLY A 162 -4.48 -13.95 -12.94
CA GLY A 162 -4.92 -12.72 -13.59
C GLY A 162 -5.81 -11.80 -12.72
N ARG A 163 -5.98 -12.08 -11.43
CA ARG A 163 -6.70 -11.23 -10.48
C ARG A 163 -5.71 -10.61 -9.50
N LYS A 164 -5.69 -9.29 -9.44
CA LYS A 164 -4.81 -8.53 -8.57
C LYS A 164 -5.22 -8.67 -7.11
N PHE A 165 -4.22 -8.93 -6.26
CA PHE A 165 -4.38 -8.91 -4.81
C PHE A 165 -3.46 -7.91 -4.11
N CYS A 166 -2.48 -7.37 -4.82
CA CYS A 166 -1.52 -6.42 -4.26
C CYS A 166 -1.16 -5.33 -5.27
N GLY A 167 -0.99 -4.12 -4.78
CA GLY A 167 -0.40 -3.00 -5.50
C GLY A 167 0.78 -2.43 -4.72
N ILE A 168 1.80 -1.98 -5.45
CA ILE A 168 3.05 -1.46 -4.88
C ILE A 168 3.24 -0.01 -5.32
N ALA A 169 3.70 0.82 -4.40
CA ALA A 169 4.04 2.22 -4.67
C ALA A 169 5.35 2.60 -3.99
N GLN A 170 5.90 3.74 -4.34
CA GLN A 170 7.14 4.23 -3.75
C GLN A 170 7.04 5.71 -3.38
N ARG A 171 7.73 6.07 -2.32
CA ARG A 171 7.92 7.43 -1.85
C ARG A 171 9.39 7.69 -1.59
N ARG A 172 9.99 8.68 -2.23
CA ARG A 172 11.39 9.05 -2.02
C ARG A 172 11.52 10.32 -1.21
N GLN A 173 12.48 10.30 -0.30
CA GLN A 173 12.99 11.47 0.42
C GLN A 173 14.47 11.68 0.09
N ALA A 174 15.12 12.69 0.69
CA ALA A 174 16.46 13.10 0.30
C ALA A 174 17.52 11.98 0.46
N LYS A 175 17.47 11.19 1.53
CA LYS A 175 18.48 10.16 1.87
C LYS A 175 17.90 8.81 2.23
N ALA A 176 16.59 8.62 2.02
CA ALA A 176 15.89 7.37 2.26
C ALA A 176 14.66 7.28 1.36
N TYR A 177 14.05 6.12 1.30
CA TYR A 177 12.81 5.89 0.55
C TYR A 177 11.95 4.83 1.21
N ILE A 178 10.69 4.82 0.82
CA ILE A 178 9.69 3.89 1.30
C ILE A 178 9.14 3.15 0.09
N ILE A 179 9.12 1.82 0.15
CA ILE A 179 8.38 0.99 -0.78
C ILE A 179 7.14 0.52 -0.02
N THR A 180 5.96 0.89 -0.48
CA THR A 180 4.69 0.54 0.16
C THR A 180 3.94 -0.49 -0.66
N ALA A 181 3.24 -1.40 0.00
CA ALA A 181 2.32 -2.33 -0.64
C ALA A 181 1.05 -2.48 0.20
N PHE A 182 -0.09 -2.62 -0.46
CA PHE A 182 -1.28 -3.20 0.16
C PHE A 182 -1.45 -4.63 -0.34
N VAL A 183 -1.80 -5.55 0.54
CA VAL A 183 -2.03 -6.97 0.22
C VAL A 183 -3.43 -7.36 0.71
N MET A 184 -4.32 -7.70 -0.20
CA MET A 184 -5.67 -8.17 0.14
C MET A 184 -5.61 -9.64 0.49
N ILE A 185 -5.73 -9.97 1.77
CA ILE A 185 -5.58 -11.33 2.28
C ILE A 185 -6.94 -11.97 2.52
N GLU A 186 -7.80 -11.33 3.30
CA GLU A 186 -9.14 -11.83 3.63
C GLU A 186 -10.25 -10.99 2.96
N GLY A 187 -11.49 -11.44 3.08
CA GLY A 187 -12.65 -10.78 2.48
C GLY A 187 -12.69 -10.92 0.96
N HIS A 188 -13.47 -10.06 0.29
CA HIS A 188 -13.71 -10.15 -1.14
C HIS A 188 -13.09 -8.99 -1.91
N GLY A 189 -12.19 -9.31 -2.85
CA GLY A 189 -11.55 -8.30 -3.69
C GLY A 189 -12.55 -7.51 -4.53
N ALA A 190 -13.60 -8.15 -5.01
CA ALA A 190 -14.65 -7.53 -5.80
C ALA A 190 -15.46 -6.47 -5.01
N GLU A 191 -15.74 -6.68 -3.72
CA GLU A 191 -16.45 -5.71 -2.89
C GLU A 191 -15.64 -4.43 -2.68
N ARG A 192 -14.33 -4.56 -2.42
CA ARG A 192 -13.42 -3.42 -2.32
C ARG A 192 -13.35 -2.65 -3.64
N ALA A 193 -13.31 -3.38 -4.76
CA ALA A 193 -13.32 -2.77 -6.07
C ALA A 193 -14.62 -2.03 -6.37
N GLN A 194 -15.77 -2.55 -5.94
CA GLN A 194 -17.06 -1.87 -6.04
C GLN A 194 -17.08 -0.56 -5.22
N ALA A 195 -16.54 -0.58 -4.00
CA ALA A 195 -16.44 0.61 -3.17
C ALA A 195 -15.56 1.70 -3.84
N VAL A 196 -14.40 1.32 -4.39
CA VAL A 196 -13.54 2.25 -5.15
C VAL A 196 -14.22 2.73 -6.43
N GLN A 197 -14.91 1.85 -7.16
CA GLN A 197 -15.67 2.22 -8.35
C GLN A 197 -16.78 3.25 -8.03
N GLN A 198 -17.47 3.06 -6.89
CA GLN A 198 -18.49 3.99 -6.42
C GLN A 198 -17.87 5.34 -6.09
N PHE A 199 -16.77 5.38 -5.34
CA PHE A 199 -16.04 6.62 -5.06
C PHE A 199 -15.69 7.38 -6.35
N TYR A 200 -15.15 6.68 -7.36
CA TYR A 200 -14.80 7.33 -8.64
C TYR A 200 -16.00 7.87 -9.39
N ARG A 201 -17.13 7.17 -9.43
CA ARG A 201 -18.35 7.66 -10.07
C ARG A 201 -18.83 8.96 -9.42
N GLU A 202 -18.84 8.99 -8.08
CA GLU A 202 -19.25 10.15 -7.32
C GLU A 202 -18.26 11.31 -7.45
N ALA A 203 -16.94 11.02 -7.35
CA ALA A 203 -15.89 12.01 -7.46
C ALA A 203 -15.80 12.62 -8.88
N ALA A 204 -16.02 11.84 -9.92
CA ALA A 204 -16.05 12.33 -11.29
C ALA A 204 -17.29 13.17 -11.58
N GLY A 205 -18.43 12.83 -10.97
CA GLY A 205 -19.71 13.47 -11.25
C GLY A 205 -20.23 13.23 -12.66
N ASP A 206 -21.35 13.88 -12.97
CA ASP A 206 -21.93 13.86 -14.31
C ASP A 206 -21.13 14.77 -15.24
N THR A 207 -20.63 14.21 -16.32
CA THR A 207 -19.91 15.01 -17.36
C THR A 207 -20.91 15.41 -18.42
N PRO A 208 -21.13 16.73 -18.66
CA PRO A 208 -22.02 17.21 -19.72
C PRO A 208 -21.62 16.69 -21.11
N ALA A 209 -22.61 16.54 -22.00
CA ALA A 209 -22.35 16.14 -23.37
C ALA A 209 -21.36 17.09 -24.05
N GLY A 210 -20.34 16.54 -24.72
CA GLY A 210 -19.29 17.33 -25.40
C GLY A 210 -18.12 17.79 -24.51
N VAL A 211 -18.14 17.49 -23.21
CA VAL A 211 -17.03 17.73 -22.30
C VAL A 211 -16.19 16.46 -22.14
N GLN A 212 -14.87 16.59 -22.13
CA GLN A 212 -13.97 15.46 -21.90
C GLN A 212 -14.20 14.88 -20.51
N GLN A 213 -14.40 13.56 -20.43
CA GLN A 213 -14.53 12.88 -19.14
C GLN A 213 -13.23 12.98 -18.33
N PRO A 214 -13.34 13.14 -16.99
CA PRO A 214 -12.19 13.10 -16.12
C PRO A 214 -11.41 11.77 -16.26
N ASP A 215 -10.08 11.86 -16.21
CA ASP A 215 -9.19 10.70 -16.27
C ASP A 215 -9.05 10.06 -14.87
N TYR A 216 -9.55 8.85 -14.71
CA TYR A 216 -9.42 8.04 -13.50
C TYR A 216 -9.49 6.54 -13.83
N PRO A 217 -8.96 5.63 -12.98
CA PRO A 217 -9.01 4.19 -13.21
C PRO A 217 -10.45 3.66 -13.38
N ARG A 218 -10.73 3.02 -14.51
CA ARG A 218 -12.02 2.38 -14.80
C ARG A 218 -12.04 1.00 -14.14
N VAL A 219 -12.48 0.96 -12.89
CA VAL A 219 -12.42 -0.25 -12.05
C VAL A 219 -13.45 -1.29 -12.50
N ASN A 220 -12.95 -2.51 -12.75
CA ASN A 220 -13.76 -3.71 -12.97
C ASN A 220 -13.61 -4.65 -11.75
N PRO A 221 -14.65 -4.88 -10.95
CA PRO A 221 -14.57 -5.71 -9.76
C PRO A 221 -14.04 -7.12 -9.98
N ALA A 222 -14.25 -7.69 -11.17
CA ALA A 222 -13.80 -9.05 -11.50
C ALA A 222 -12.28 -9.21 -11.59
N THR A 223 -11.52 -8.10 -11.72
CA THR A 223 -10.07 -8.11 -11.83
C THR A 223 -9.34 -8.14 -10.47
N MET A 224 -10.09 -8.05 -9.39
CA MET A 224 -9.56 -8.01 -8.02
C MET A 224 -9.89 -9.30 -7.26
N GLY A 225 -9.01 -9.70 -6.34
CA GLY A 225 -9.24 -10.85 -5.48
C GLY A 225 -8.43 -10.78 -4.20
N SER A 226 -8.89 -11.43 -3.13
CA SER A 226 -8.09 -11.65 -1.93
C SER A 226 -7.29 -12.95 -2.02
N LEU A 227 -6.24 -13.09 -1.21
CA LEU A 227 -5.48 -14.33 -1.14
C LEU A 227 -6.30 -15.51 -0.60
N ALA A 228 -7.30 -15.26 0.24
CA ALA A 228 -8.25 -16.29 0.66
C ALA A 228 -9.02 -16.84 -0.54
N GLU A 229 -9.49 -15.97 -1.46
CA GLU A 229 -10.21 -16.38 -2.68
C GLU A 229 -9.29 -17.05 -3.73
N LEU A 230 -8.05 -16.57 -3.85
CA LEU A 230 -7.16 -16.93 -4.96
C LEU A 230 -6.23 -18.10 -4.63
N ALA A 231 -5.82 -18.22 -3.36
CA ALA A 231 -4.79 -19.14 -2.91
C ALA A 231 -5.19 -19.95 -1.66
N GLY A 232 -6.36 -19.70 -1.08
CA GLY A 232 -6.81 -20.38 0.14
C GLY A 232 -6.01 -19.99 1.40
N VAL A 233 -5.42 -18.78 1.42
CA VAL A 233 -4.73 -18.26 2.60
C VAL A 233 -5.76 -18.09 3.73
N PRO A 234 -5.55 -18.72 4.91
CA PRO A 234 -6.60 -18.82 5.92
C PRO A 234 -6.83 -17.52 6.71
N SER A 235 -5.79 -16.72 6.91
CA SER A 235 -5.91 -15.46 7.67
C SER A 235 -4.75 -14.49 7.39
N VAL A 236 -4.94 -13.23 7.80
CA VAL A 236 -3.88 -12.21 7.76
C VAL A 236 -2.70 -12.64 8.61
N GLU A 237 -2.93 -13.21 9.77
CA GLU A 237 -1.89 -13.66 10.70
C GLU A 237 -1.03 -14.79 10.09
N ALA A 238 -1.68 -15.73 9.38
CA ALA A 238 -0.97 -16.83 8.71
C ALA A 238 -0.05 -16.29 7.59
N TYR A 239 -0.55 -15.35 6.79
CA TYR A 239 0.25 -14.70 5.75
C TYR A 239 1.38 -13.85 6.34
N THR A 240 1.10 -13.04 7.36
CA THR A 240 2.10 -12.21 8.05
C THR A 240 3.23 -13.07 8.64
N ALA A 241 2.88 -14.21 9.26
CA ALA A 241 3.88 -15.15 9.77
C ALA A 241 4.74 -15.77 8.66
N SER A 242 4.16 -16.06 7.49
CA SER A 242 4.91 -16.52 6.32
C SER A 242 5.84 -15.43 5.78
N LEU A 243 5.33 -14.20 5.62
CA LEU A 243 6.13 -13.06 5.18
C LEU A 243 7.31 -12.80 6.13
N ARG A 244 7.08 -12.89 7.44
CA ARG A 244 8.14 -12.72 8.43
C ARG A 244 9.24 -13.74 8.25
N ARG A 245 8.92 -15.02 8.05
CA ARG A 245 9.93 -16.07 7.76
C ARG A 245 10.72 -15.78 6.50
N VAL A 246 10.07 -15.27 5.45
CA VAL A 246 10.76 -14.86 4.22
C VAL A 246 11.74 -13.72 4.50
N VAL A 247 11.34 -12.71 5.27
CA VAL A 247 12.23 -11.60 5.64
C VAL A 247 13.39 -12.10 6.50
N GLU A 248 13.12 -12.93 7.52
CA GLU A 248 14.16 -13.54 8.40
C GLU A 248 15.16 -14.43 7.63
N SER A 249 14.75 -15.02 6.51
CA SER A 249 15.66 -15.77 5.64
C SER A 249 16.59 -14.88 4.80
N ARG A 250 16.28 -13.57 4.70
CA ARG A 250 17.02 -12.60 3.86
C ARG A 250 17.73 -11.50 4.65
N ALA A 251 17.36 -11.30 5.91
CA ALA A 251 17.92 -10.26 6.78
C ALA A 251 17.88 -10.67 8.25
N ALA A 252 18.83 -10.19 9.04
CA ALA A 252 18.73 -10.22 10.49
C ALA A 252 17.66 -9.22 10.95
N ILE A 253 16.75 -9.67 11.81
CA ILE A 253 15.76 -8.80 12.43
C ILE A 253 16.36 -8.20 13.70
N LEU A 254 16.49 -6.88 13.71
CA LEU A 254 16.96 -6.13 14.86
C LEU A 254 15.84 -5.98 15.90
N PRO A 255 16.17 -5.88 17.19
CA PRO A 255 15.21 -5.49 18.22
C PRO A 255 14.51 -4.18 17.84
N ALA A 256 13.20 -4.08 18.11
CA ALA A 256 12.47 -2.84 17.90
C ALA A 256 13.04 -1.72 18.76
N ASP A 257 13.39 -0.60 18.15
CA ASP A 257 13.80 0.60 18.87
C ASP A 257 12.55 1.32 19.40
N GLY A 258 12.39 1.36 20.71
CA GLY A 258 11.26 2.03 21.36
C GLY A 258 11.14 3.52 21.02
N SER A 259 12.24 4.18 20.63
CA SER A 259 12.22 5.58 20.18
C SER A 259 11.47 5.78 18.86
N LEU A 260 11.39 4.75 18.03
CA LEU A 260 10.63 4.80 16.77
C LEU A 260 9.12 4.61 16.97
N VAL A 261 8.70 4.10 18.12
CA VAL A 261 7.26 3.93 18.42
C VAL A 261 6.60 5.28 18.69
N GLN A 262 7.34 6.23 19.28
CA GLN A 262 6.86 7.60 19.59
C GLN A 262 7.76 8.65 18.91
N LEU A 263 7.54 8.85 17.60
CA LEU A 263 8.25 9.89 16.87
C LEU A 263 7.69 11.27 17.24
N GLU A 264 8.57 12.14 17.71
CA GLU A 264 8.23 13.55 17.94
C GLU A 264 7.77 14.22 16.64
N GLY A 265 6.81 15.15 16.74
CA GLY A 265 6.32 15.91 15.60
C GLY A 265 5.29 15.18 14.74
N LEU A 266 4.69 14.08 15.22
CA LEU A 266 3.73 13.30 14.44
C LEU A 266 2.44 14.08 14.18
N ALA A 267 1.93 14.82 15.17
CA ALA A 267 0.74 15.66 15.00
C ALA A 267 0.99 16.79 13.98
N GLU A 268 2.14 17.43 14.06
CA GLU A 268 2.58 18.45 13.11
C GLU A 268 2.76 17.88 11.69
N GLN A 269 3.31 16.65 11.59
CA GLN A 269 3.45 15.97 10.31
C GLN A 269 2.09 15.64 9.70
N MET A 270 1.14 15.16 10.49
CA MET A 270 -0.23 14.90 10.03
C MET A 270 -0.90 16.19 9.55
N ALA A 271 -0.78 17.29 10.32
CA ALA A 271 -1.30 18.60 9.94
C ALA A 271 -0.69 19.09 8.62
N ALA A 272 0.63 19.00 8.47
CA ALA A 272 1.33 19.39 7.25
C ALA A 272 0.92 18.53 6.03
N LEU A 273 0.68 17.24 6.20
CA LEU A 273 0.19 16.37 5.14
C LEU A 273 -1.24 16.73 4.74
N ARG A 274 -2.12 17.03 5.69
CA ARG A 274 -3.47 17.49 5.41
C ARG A 274 -3.47 18.83 4.68
N GLU A 275 -2.73 19.82 5.17
CA GLU A 275 -2.61 21.12 4.51
C GLU A 275 -2.09 20.98 3.06
N ARG A 276 -1.12 20.11 2.84
CA ARG A 276 -0.51 19.92 1.52
C ARG A 276 -1.37 19.11 0.56
N TYR A 277 -2.08 18.12 1.05
CA TYR A 277 -2.71 17.10 0.21
C TYR A 277 -4.23 17.03 0.34
N ASP A 278 -4.82 17.28 1.50
CA ASP A 278 -6.26 17.37 1.60
C ASP A 278 -6.72 18.67 0.90
N LEU A 279 -7.86 18.60 0.25
CA LEU A 279 -8.45 19.79 -0.35
C LEU A 279 -8.84 20.74 0.78
N GLN A 280 -8.37 21.98 0.70
CA GLN A 280 -9.02 23.08 1.41
C GLN A 280 -10.39 23.23 0.77
N VAL A 281 -11.43 22.94 1.53
CA VAL A 281 -12.84 23.19 1.18
C VAL A 281 -13.09 24.69 1.27
#